data_61fe3456d49bbca2db09fa3c46a4cccd
#
_entry.id   61fe3456d49bbca2db09fa3c46a4cccd
#
_cell.length_a   1.000
_cell.length_b   1.000
_cell.length_c   1.000
_cell.angle_alpha   90.00
_cell.angle_beta   90.00
_cell.angle_gamma   90.00
#
_symmetry.space_group_name_H-M   'P 1'
#
loop_
_entity.id
_entity.type
_entity.pdbx_description
1 polymer ?
#
loop_
_entity_poly.entity_id
_entity_poly.type
_entity_poly.pdbx_seq_one_letter_code
_entity_poly.pdbx_strand_id
1 'polypeptide(L)'
;KQLQQTIAAYEQNLAAATDRLQRAQNAVNGKTEPELSACKAAEQQADALYRQLTAQTAVTAKELSDLQKAQLQLQELEKKMGTLQDAYQTAASLAETARGNNPSRLTFSAFVLQAILDDVLQAANLRLTSMSRGRYSLSRTGDVLDARRENGLNIEVTDSFTGVARPVKTLSGGELFLASLSLALGLSDVVQAYAGGIRLDTILVDEGFGTLDSEALDMAIRTLTDLQKGGRLVG
;
A
#
# COMPACT_ATOMS: atom_id res chain seq x y z
N LYS A 1 122.94 18.66 -6.14
CA LYS A 1 122.00 18.57 -5.02
C LYS A 1 120.57 18.50 -5.51
N GLN A 2 120.13 19.34 -6.48
CA GLN A 2 118.75 19.39 -6.97
C GLN A 2 118.30 18.08 -7.68
N LEU A 3 119.19 17.51 -8.52
CA LEU A 3 118.90 16.27 -9.23
C LEU A 3 118.71 15.04 -8.28
N GLN A 4 119.43 15.00 -7.21
CA GLN A 4 119.28 13.92 -6.18
C GLN A 4 118.01 14.03 -5.40
N GLN A 5 117.50 15.29 -5.14
CA GLN A 5 116.23 15.47 -4.50
C GLN A 5 115.03 15.09 -5.41
N THR A 6 115.19 15.38 -6.71
CA THR A 6 114.14 15.00 -7.69
C THR A 6 114.05 13.50 -7.90
N ILE A 7 115.22 12.81 -7.91
CA ILE A 7 115.27 11.34 -8.01
C ILE A 7 114.64 10.71 -6.74
N ALA A 8 115.00 11.18 -5.57
CA ALA A 8 114.35 10.66 -4.33
C ALA A 8 112.84 10.88 -4.25
N ALA A 9 112.38 12.05 -4.69
CA ALA A 9 110.92 12.32 -4.76
C ALA A 9 110.22 11.42 -5.81
N TYR A 10 110.87 11.12 -6.93
CA TYR A 10 110.37 10.21 -7.94
C TYR A 10 110.24 8.77 -7.42
N GLU A 11 111.35 8.28 -6.78
CA GLU A 11 111.39 6.94 -6.17
C GLU A 11 110.28 6.77 -5.10
N GLN A 12 110.06 7.80 -4.28
CA GLN A 12 109.04 7.81 -3.26
C GLN A 12 107.63 7.77 -3.84
N ASN A 13 107.40 8.53 -4.92
CA ASN A 13 106.10 8.53 -5.63
C ASN A 13 105.89 7.14 -6.33
N LEU A 14 106.95 6.59 -6.93
CA LEU A 14 106.88 5.26 -7.56
C LEU A 14 106.60 4.16 -6.55
N ALA A 15 107.26 4.16 -5.39
CA ALA A 15 106.96 3.25 -4.31
C ALA A 15 105.53 3.35 -3.80
N ALA A 16 105.04 4.59 -3.63
CA ALA A 16 103.61 4.83 -3.24
C ALA A 16 102.61 4.37 -4.29
N ALA A 17 102.94 4.56 -5.57
CA ALA A 17 102.07 4.08 -6.66
C ALA A 17 102.04 2.56 -6.77
N THR A 18 103.18 1.94 -6.58
CA THR A 18 103.35 0.46 -6.57
C THR A 18 102.55 -0.12 -5.39
N ASP A 19 102.67 0.43 -4.20
CA ASP A 19 101.86 0.00 -3.02
C ASP A 19 100.38 0.12 -3.23
N ARG A 20 99.92 1.23 -3.85
CA ARG A 20 98.48 1.39 -4.22
C ARG A 20 98.06 0.35 -5.24
N LEU A 21 98.89 0.05 -6.24
CA LEU A 21 98.54 -0.96 -7.25
C LEU A 21 98.48 -2.36 -6.58
N GLN A 22 99.41 -2.69 -5.72
CA GLN A 22 99.45 -3.93 -4.99
C GLN A 22 98.24 -4.13 -4.07
N ARG A 23 97.84 -3.05 -3.37
CA ARG A 23 96.59 -3.05 -2.57
C ARG A 23 95.34 -3.20 -3.42
N ALA A 24 95.29 -2.52 -4.55
CA ALA A 24 94.18 -2.66 -5.48
C ALA A 24 94.13 -4.08 -6.06
N GLN A 25 95.28 -4.67 -6.47
CA GLN A 25 95.37 -6.06 -6.94
C GLN A 25 94.96 -7.07 -5.86
N ASN A 26 95.41 -6.86 -4.63
CA ASN A 26 95.00 -7.72 -3.51
C ASN A 26 93.54 -7.61 -3.16
N ALA A 27 92.94 -6.45 -3.32
CA ALA A 27 91.49 -6.19 -3.11
C ALA A 27 90.61 -6.87 -4.17
N VAL A 28 91.15 -7.11 -5.38
CA VAL A 28 90.49 -7.78 -6.47
C VAL A 28 90.82 -9.25 -6.59
N ASN A 29 91.97 -9.68 -6.01
CA ASN A 29 92.46 -11.06 -6.09
C ASN A 29 91.47 -12.02 -5.41
N GLY A 30 90.95 -13.01 -6.14
CA GLY A 30 89.98 -13.99 -5.65
C GLY A 30 88.47 -13.54 -5.75
N LYS A 31 88.22 -12.36 -6.23
CA LYS A 31 86.87 -11.97 -6.58
C LYS A 31 86.61 -12.30 -8.03
N THR A 32 85.74 -13.24 -8.28
CA THR A 32 85.15 -13.47 -9.59
C THR A 32 84.34 -12.27 -9.98
N GLU A 33 84.48 -11.82 -11.21
CA GLU A 33 83.65 -10.76 -11.77
C GLU A 33 82.15 -11.17 -11.61
N PRO A 34 81.37 -10.38 -10.88
CA PRO A 34 80.01 -10.77 -10.69
C PRO A 34 79.27 -10.92 -12.05
N GLU A 35 78.52 -12.00 -12.22
CA GLU A 35 77.71 -12.23 -13.44
C GLU A 35 76.59 -11.15 -13.54
N LEU A 36 77.01 -9.96 -13.97
CA LEU A 36 76.14 -8.80 -14.13
C LEU A 36 74.97 -9.11 -15.09
N SER A 37 75.20 -10.03 -16.03
CA SER A 37 74.16 -10.50 -16.94
C SER A 37 73.04 -11.25 -16.24
N ALA A 38 73.35 -12.12 -15.32
CA ALA A 38 72.41 -12.88 -14.52
C ALA A 38 71.62 -11.97 -13.55
N CYS A 39 72.29 -11.01 -12.90
CA CYS A 39 71.68 -10.04 -12.03
C CYS A 39 70.69 -9.11 -12.78
N LYS A 40 71.11 -8.62 -13.96
CA LYS A 40 70.21 -7.80 -14.82
C LYS A 40 69.00 -8.59 -15.32
N ALA A 41 69.18 -9.87 -15.68
CA ALA A 41 68.07 -10.72 -16.07
C ALA A 41 67.06 -10.94 -14.91
N ALA A 42 67.61 -11.20 -13.70
CA ALA A 42 66.74 -11.34 -12.50
C ALA A 42 65.99 -10.05 -12.15
N GLU A 43 66.68 -8.89 -12.27
CA GLU A 43 66.03 -7.58 -12.07
C GLU A 43 64.89 -7.34 -13.08
N GLN A 44 65.14 -7.62 -14.36
CA GLN A 44 64.12 -7.49 -15.41
C GLN A 44 62.90 -8.40 -15.19
N GLN A 45 63.17 -9.65 -14.76
CA GLN A 45 62.09 -10.58 -14.40
C GLN A 45 61.28 -10.11 -13.19
N ALA A 46 61.95 -9.63 -12.15
CA ALA A 46 61.32 -9.09 -10.96
C ALA A 46 60.47 -7.86 -11.28
N ASP A 47 60.96 -6.94 -12.10
CA ASP A 47 60.25 -5.77 -12.57
C ASP A 47 59.01 -6.14 -13.42
N ALA A 48 59.14 -7.11 -14.31
CA ALA A 48 58.04 -7.59 -15.11
C ALA A 48 56.95 -8.21 -14.23
N LEU A 49 57.34 -9.05 -13.26
CA LEU A 49 56.40 -9.67 -12.33
C LEU A 49 55.75 -8.62 -11.42
N TYR A 50 56.49 -7.64 -10.93
CA TYR A 50 55.98 -6.55 -10.13
C TYR A 50 54.91 -5.73 -10.88
N ARG A 51 55.20 -5.38 -12.15
CA ARG A 51 54.21 -4.67 -13.01
C ARG A 51 52.95 -5.50 -13.26
N GLN A 52 53.12 -6.80 -13.49
CA GLN A 52 51.98 -7.71 -13.69
C GLN A 52 51.11 -7.82 -12.43
N LEU A 53 51.73 -8.01 -11.28
CA LEU A 53 51.03 -8.10 -9.99
C LEU A 53 50.33 -6.77 -9.64
N THR A 54 51.00 -5.64 -9.90
CA THR A 54 50.39 -4.31 -9.68
C THR A 54 49.18 -4.09 -10.56
N ALA A 55 49.24 -4.49 -11.84
CA ALA A 55 48.11 -4.42 -12.74
C ALA A 55 46.94 -5.32 -12.29
N GLN A 56 47.22 -6.56 -11.88
CA GLN A 56 46.24 -7.49 -11.34
C GLN A 56 45.58 -6.96 -10.06
N THR A 57 46.37 -6.42 -9.13
CA THR A 57 45.81 -5.84 -7.89
C THR A 57 44.95 -4.63 -8.16
N ALA A 58 45.29 -3.81 -9.16
CA ALA A 58 44.45 -2.68 -9.56
C ALA A 58 43.10 -3.14 -10.15
N VAL A 59 43.10 -4.18 -10.96
CA VAL A 59 41.86 -4.76 -11.55
C VAL A 59 40.98 -5.34 -10.44
N THR A 60 41.56 -6.20 -9.59
CA THR A 60 40.79 -6.84 -8.50
C THR A 60 40.27 -5.82 -7.48
N ALA A 61 41.03 -4.77 -7.18
CA ALA A 61 40.58 -3.69 -6.31
C ALA A 61 39.39 -2.93 -6.90
N LYS A 62 39.40 -2.70 -8.22
CA LYS A 62 38.27 -2.10 -8.93
C LYS A 62 37.05 -3.01 -8.88
N GLU A 63 37.19 -4.28 -9.22
CA GLU A 63 36.11 -5.25 -9.17
C GLU A 63 35.50 -5.35 -7.76
N LEU A 64 36.33 -5.38 -6.73
CA LEU A 64 35.89 -5.39 -5.33
C LEU A 64 35.06 -4.12 -5.01
N SER A 65 35.54 -2.95 -5.42
CA SER A 65 34.81 -1.70 -5.24
C SER A 65 33.46 -1.70 -5.94
N ASP A 66 33.41 -2.20 -7.17
CA ASP A 66 32.17 -2.27 -7.95
C ASP A 66 31.17 -3.28 -7.34
N LEU A 67 31.66 -4.43 -6.86
CA LEU A 67 30.84 -5.41 -6.13
C LEU A 67 30.31 -4.84 -4.80
N GLN A 68 31.11 -4.09 -4.06
CA GLN A 68 30.67 -3.45 -2.82
C GLN A 68 29.55 -2.42 -3.09
N LYS A 69 29.69 -1.61 -4.16
CA LYS A 69 28.64 -0.68 -4.58
C LYS A 69 27.35 -1.40 -4.96
N ALA A 70 27.47 -2.47 -5.75
CA ALA A 70 26.32 -3.28 -6.15
C ALA A 70 25.63 -3.90 -4.94
N GLN A 71 26.39 -4.39 -3.96
CA GLN A 71 25.84 -4.93 -2.71
C GLN A 71 25.06 -3.89 -1.91
N LEU A 72 25.58 -2.67 -1.78
CA LEU A 72 24.87 -1.57 -1.10
C LEU A 72 23.57 -1.20 -1.82
N GLN A 73 23.60 -1.13 -3.16
CA GLN A 73 22.40 -0.88 -3.95
C GLN A 73 21.36 -1.98 -3.78
N LEU A 74 21.79 -3.22 -3.73
CA LEU A 74 20.90 -4.37 -3.55
C LEU A 74 20.23 -4.33 -2.18
N GLN A 75 20.97 -4.03 -1.11
CA GLN A 75 20.42 -3.86 0.23
C GLN A 75 19.39 -2.71 0.31
N GLU A 76 19.66 -1.59 -0.37
CA GLU A 76 18.73 -0.47 -0.43
C GLU A 76 17.44 -0.85 -1.16
N LEU A 77 17.56 -1.57 -2.28
CA LEU A 77 16.41 -2.08 -3.03
C LEU A 77 15.59 -3.09 -2.24
N GLU A 78 16.25 -4.03 -1.54
CA GLU A 78 15.58 -4.99 -0.66
C GLU A 78 14.78 -4.29 0.45
N LYS A 79 15.36 -3.26 1.07
CA LYS A 79 14.66 -2.46 2.07
C LYS A 79 13.44 -1.75 1.48
N LYS A 80 13.57 -1.14 0.30
CA LYS A 80 12.45 -0.51 -0.40
C LYS A 80 11.38 -1.52 -0.79
N MET A 81 11.77 -2.69 -1.28
CA MET A 81 10.84 -3.78 -1.57
C MET A 81 10.05 -4.20 -0.33
N GLY A 82 10.72 -4.39 0.81
CA GLY A 82 10.04 -4.75 2.06
C GLY A 82 8.96 -3.75 2.45
N THR A 83 9.28 -2.44 2.45
CA THR A 83 8.30 -1.40 2.80
C THR A 83 7.14 -1.32 1.81
N LEU A 84 7.40 -1.49 0.51
CA LEU A 84 6.36 -1.50 -0.51
C LEU A 84 5.48 -2.75 -0.40
N GLN A 85 6.06 -3.89 -0.08
CA GLN A 85 5.33 -5.15 0.10
C GLN A 85 4.38 -5.09 1.29
N ASP A 86 4.82 -4.52 2.42
CA ASP A 86 3.96 -4.31 3.60
C ASP A 86 2.78 -3.37 3.28
N ALA A 87 3.05 -2.27 2.59
CA ALA A 87 2.02 -1.34 2.15
C ALA A 87 1.04 -1.99 1.16
N TYR A 88 1.55 -2.79 0.22
CA TYR A 88 0.73 -3.55 -0.73
C TYR A 88 -0.14 -4.58 -0.02
N GLN A 89 0.39 -5.36 0.91
CA GLN A 89 -0.37 -6.36 1.66
C GLN A 89 -1.51 -5.72 2.45
N THR A 90 -1.24 -4.57 3.10
CA THR A 90 -2.27 -3.82 3.82
C THR A 90 -3.38 -3.34 2.88
N ALA A 91 -3.01 -2.73 1.76
CA ALA A 91 -3.97 -2.25 0.76
C ALA A 91 -4.76 -3.39 0.10
N ALA A 92 -4.07 -4.50 -0.22
CA ALA A 92 -4.70 -5.68 -0.81
C ALA A 92 -5.70 -6.33 0.16
N SER A 93 -5.32 -6.50 1.44
CA SER A 93 -6.21 -7.02 2.48
C SER A 93 -7.45 -6.15 2.66
N LEU A 94 -7.30 -4.82 2.68
CA LEU A 94 -8.42 -3.89 2.75
C LEU A 94 -9.32 -4.00 1.51
N ALA A 95 -8.72 -4.06 0.32
CA ALA A 95 -9.47 -4.19 -0.93
C ALA A 95 -10.26 -5.51 -0.99
N GLU A 96 -9.66 -6.63 -0.60
CA GLU A 96 -10.33 -7.93 -0.53
C GLU A 96 -11.48 -7.91 0.48
N THR A 97 -11.28 -7.33 1.66
CA THR A 97 -12.33 -7.14 2.67
C THR A 97 -13.47 -6.30 2.12
N ALA A 98 -13.16 -5.20 1.44
CA ALA A 98 -14.17 -4.31 0.85
C ALA A 98 -14.94 -4.96 -0.32
N ARG A 99 -14.32 -5.91 -1.03
CA ARG A 99 -14.97 -6.70 -2.09
C ARG A 99 -15.90 -7.79 -1.57
N GLY A 100 -15.96 -8.00 -0.26
CA GLY A 100 -16.78 -9.02 0.36
C GLY A 100 -16.05 -10.32 0.70
N ASN A 101 -14.72 -10.36 0.55
CA ASN A 101 -13.91 -11.47 1.03
C ASN A 101 -13.66 -11.34 2.54
N ASN A 102 -14.74 -11.35 3.30
CA ASN A 102 -14.78 -11.24 4.75
C ASN A 102 -15.73 -12.28 5.34
N PRO A 103 -15.74 -12.52 6.65
CA PRO A 103 -16.62 -13.51 7.30
C PRO A 103 -18.10 -13.31 6.99
N SER A 104 -18.56 -12.08 6.87
CA SER A 104 -19.95 -11.72 6.55
C SER A 104 -20.28 -11.81 5.08
N ARG A 105 -19.27 -12.02 4.19
CA ARG A 105 -19.40 -12.04 2.72
C ARG A 105 -20.13 -10.82 2.15
N LEU A 106 -19.97 -9.68 2.81
CA LEU A 106 -20.63 -8.44 2.51
C LEU A 106 -19.65 -7.44 1.91
N THR A 107 -19.97 -6.88 0.74
CA THR A 107 -19.16 -5.81 0.15
C THR A 107 -19.32 -4.52 0.95
N PHE A 108 -18.32 -3.64 0.90
CA PHE A 108 -18.39 -2.35 1.58
C PHE A 108 -19.59 -1.50 1.10
N SER A 109 -19.89 -1.52 -0.19
CA SER A 109 -21.06 -0.82 -0.72
C SER A 109 -22.37 -1.37 -0.17
N ALA A 110 -22.51 -2.70 -0.08
CA ALA A 110 -23.69 -3.32 0.49
C ALA A 110 -23.83 -2.99 2.00
N PHE A 111 -22.71 -2.97 2.72
CA PHE A 111 -22.70 -2.55 4.13
C PHE A 111 -23.21 -1.11 4.32
N VAL A 112 -22.73 -0.17 3.51
CA VAL A 112 -23.19 1.22 3.55
C VAL A 112 -24.68 1.33 3.19
N LEU A 113 -25.12 0.61 2.13
CA LEU A 113 -26.51 0.61 1.72
C LEU A 113 -27.44 0.00 2.79
N GLN A 114 -26.99 -1.04 3.49
CA GLN A 114 -27.74 -1.59 4.61
C GLN A 114 -27.91 -0.59 5.76
N ALA A 115 -26.85 0.14 6.11
CA ALA A 115 -26.93 1.17 7.14
C ALA A 115 -27.94 2.29 6.76
N ILE A 116 -27.88 2.76 5.51
CA ILE A 116 -28.82 3.75 5.00
C ILE A 116 -30.27 3.20 4.99
N LEU A 117 -30.44 1.93 4.59
CA LEU A 117 -31.75 1.29 4.60
C LEU A 117 -32.30 1.16 6.02
N ASP A 118 -31.48 0.84 6.99
CA ASP A 118 -31.91 0.77 8.40
C ASP A 118 -32.41 2.15 8.90
N ASP A 119 -31.74 3.24 8.53
CA ASP A 119 -32.20 4.61 8.81
C ASP A 119 -33.53 4.92 8.11
N VAL A 120 -33.68 4.51 6.84
CA VAL A 120 -34.94 4.69 6.08
C VAL A 120 -36.09 3.90 6.72
N LEU A 121 -35.81 2.65 7.13
CA LEU A 121 -36.84 1.84 7.79
C LEU A 121 -37.26 2.42 9.13
N GLN A 122 -36.30 2.96 9.90
CA GLN A 122 -36.62 3.65 11.15
C GLN A 122 -37.52 4.87 10.91
N ALA A 123 -37.19 5.72 9.94
CA ALA A 123 -38.00 6.89 9.58
C ALA A 123 -39.37 6.49 9.02
N ALA A 124 -39.43 5.43 8.20
CA ALA A 124 -40.67 4.88 7.65
C ALA A 124 -41.61 4.34 8.72
N ASN A 125 -41.03 3.59 9.70
CA ASN A 125 -41.83 2.98 10.77
C ASN A 125 -42.54 4.00 11.65
N LEU A 126 -42.01 5.20 11.84
CA LEU A 126 -42.75 6.28 12.55
C LEU A 126 -44.12 6.56 11.93
N ARG A 127 -44.17 6.55 10.60
CA ARG A 127 -45.39 6.80 9.84
C ARG A 127 -46.27 5.56 9.68
N LEU A 128 -45.63 4.42 9.36
CA LEU A 128 -46.34 3.16 9.19
C LEU A 128 -47.05 2.76 10.48
N THR A 129 -46.43 2.92 11.63
CA THR A 129 -47.03 2.66 12.93
C THR A 129 -48.26 3.53 13.15
N SER A 130 -48.23 4.82 12.77
CA SER A 130 -49.38 5.72 12.84
C SER A 130 -50.49 5.30 11.89
N MET A 131 -50.13 5.03 10.61
CA MET A 131 -51.13 4.68 9.57
C MET A 131 -51.73 3.28 9.76
N SER A 132 -50.98 2.35 10.33
CA SER A 132 -51.44 0.98 10.61
C SER A 132 -51.94 0.77 12.04
N ARG A 133 -52.05 1.82 12.85
CA ARG A 133 -52.43 1.77 14.27
C ARG A 133 -51.53 0.80 15.08
N GLY A 134 -50.25 0.81 14.81
CA GLY A 134 -49.27 -0.03 15.50
C GLY A 134 -49.26 -1.49 15.02
N ARG A 135 -50.00 -1.82 13.97
CA ARG A 135 -50.07 -3.19 13.50
C ARG A 135 -48.82 -3.65 12.76
N TYR A 136 -48.25 -2.82 11.90
CA TYR A 136 -47.13 -3.20 11.04
C TYR A 136 -45.88 -2.43 11.37
N SER A 137 -44.74 -3.16 11.32
CA SER A 137 -43.42 -2.57 11.35
C SER A 137 -42.53 -3.24 10.28
N LEU A 138 -41.71 -2.43 9.64
CA LEU A 138 -40.76 -2.88 8.61
C LEU A 138 -39.39 -3.09 9.26
N SER A 139 -38.76 -4.17 8.87
CA SER A 139 -37.38 -4.48 9.24
C SER A 139 -36.63 -5.07 8.06
N ARG A 140 -35.31 -5.02 8.13
CA ARG A 140 -34.47 -5.68 7.16
C ARG A 140 -34.38 -7.17 7.53
N THR A 141 -34.47 -8.05 6.53
CA THR A 141 -34.36 -9.50 6.76
C THR A 141 -33.01 -9.84 7.37
N GLY A 142 -33.02 -10.52 8.52
CA GLY A 142 -31.82 -10.91 9.24
C GLY A 142 -31.12 -12.14 8.70
N ASP A 143 -31.68 -12.85 7.70
CA ASP A 143 -31.16 -14.11 7.23
C ASP A 143 -29.87 -13.96 6.40
N VAL A 144 -28.75 -14.33 7.03
CA VAL A 144 -27.41 -14.36 6.42
C VAL A 144 -27.35 -15.33 5.21
N LEU A 145 -28.26 -16.29 5.11
CA LEU A 145 -28.29 -17.28 4.03
C LEU A 145 -28.77 -16.70 2.70
N ASP A 146 -29.64 -15.67 2.71
CA ASP A 146 -30.11 -14.98 1.52
C ASP A 146 -29.27 -13.75 1.13
N ALA A 147 -28.36 -13.32 2.00
CA ALA A 147 -27.44 -12.21 1.73
C ALA A 147 -26.57 -12.42 0.47
N ARG A 148 -26.41 -13.67 0.02
CA ARG A 148 -25.70 -14.00 -1.23
C ARG A 148 -26.46 -13.61 -2.50
N ARG A 149 -27.78 -13.53 -2.47
CA ARG A 149 -28.61 -13.28 -3.66
C ARG A 149 -29.02 -11.82 -3.81
N GLU A 150 -29.21 -11.08 -2.73
CA GLU A 150 -29.80 -9.73 -2.78
C GLU A 150 -29.11 -8.71 -1.87
N ASN A 151 -27.83 -8.86 -1.57
CA ASN A 151 -27.00 -7.92 -0.79
C ASN A 151 -27.56 -7.54 0.61
N GLY A 152 -28.50 -8.35 1.18
CA GLY A 152 -29.11 -8.10 2.49
C GLY A 152 -29.99 -6.85 2.53
N LEU A 153 -30.56 -6.45 1.40
CA LEU A 153 -31.48 -5.31 1.26
C LEU A 153 -32.96 -5.71 1.25
N ASN A 154 -33.26 -6.98 1.54
CA ASN A 154 -34.62 -7.48 1.62
C ASN A 154 -35.33 -6.90 2.84
N ILE A 155 -36.60 -6.51 2.63
CA ILE A 155 -37.48 -5.95 3.64
C ILE A 155 -38.54 -6.97 4.01
N GLU A 156 -38.76 -7.14 5.28
CA GLU A 156 -39.89 -7.88 5.86
C GLU A 156 -40.80 -7.01 6.69
N VAL A 157 -41.99 -7.45 6.86
CA VAL A 157 -42.99 -6.80 7.70
C VAL A 157 -43.34 -7.72 8.88
N THR A 158 -43.32 -7.16 10.06
CA THR A 158 -43.79 -7.83 11.26
C THR A 158 -45.23 -7.35 11.54
N ASP A 159 -46.16 -8.28 11.63
CA ASP A 159 -47.54 -8.02 12.06
C ASP A 159 -47.63 -8.26 13.58
N SER A 160 -47.89 -7.18 14.32
CA SER A 160 -47.96 -7.24 15.81
C SER A 160 -49.10 -8.10 16.34
N PHE A 161 -50.11 -8.40 15.54
CA PHE A 161 -51.20 -9.29 15.95
C PHE A 161 -50.81 -10.75 15.89
N THR A 162 -49.98 -11.13 14.92
CA THR A 162 -49.51 -12.52 14.75
C THR A 162 -48.14 -12.74 15.34
N GLY A 163 -47.35 -11.69 15.55
CA GLY A 163 -45.96 -11.76 15.95
C GLY A 163 -45.04 -12.34 14.90
N VAL A 164 -45.48 -12.54 13.67
CA VAL A 164 -44.72 -13.20 12.60
C VAL A 164 -44.19 -12.20 11.62
N ALA A 165 -42.90 -12.26 11.36
CA ALA A 165 -42.26 -11.53 10.25
C ALA A 165 -42.47 -12.29 8.95
N ARG A 166 -42.83 -11.55 7.87
CA ARG A 166 -43.07 -12.11 6.54
C ARG A 166 -42.57 -11.14 5.45
N PRO A 167 -42.23 -11.64 4.27
CA PRO A 167 -41.83 -10.77 3.16
C PRO A 167 -42.89 -9.72 2.82
N VAL A 168 -42.49 -8.49 2.53
CA VAL A 168 -43.41 -7.38 2.17
C VAL A 168 -44.31 -7.74 1.00
N LYS A 169 -43.86 -8.60 0.09
CA LYS A 169 -44.65 -9.11 -1.07
C LYS A 169 -45.92 -9.85 -0.68
N THR A 170 -46.08 -10.25 0.58
CA THR A 170 -47.26 -10.97 1.09
C THR A 170 -48.33 -10.05 1.65
N LEU A 171 -48.12 -8.74 1.64
CA LEU A 171 -49.07 -7.75 2.08
C LEU A 171 -50.23 -7.63 1.08
N SER A 172 -51.44 -7.32 1.58
CA SER A 172 -52.56 -6.95 0.76
C SER A 172 -52.30 -5.63 0.02
N GLY A 173 -53.10 -5.30 -1.02
CA GLY A 173 -52.88 -4.09 -1.79
C GLY A 173 -52.88 -2.83 -0.93
N GLY A 174 -53.83 -2.69 0.01
CA GLY A 174 -53.91 -1.56 0.92
C GLY A 174 -52.72 -1.51 1.91
N GLU A 175 -52.36 -2.66 2.51
CA GLU A 175 -51.20 -2.75 3.41
C GLU A 175 -49.87 -2.42 2.68
N LEU A 176 -49.75 -2.90 1.43
CA LEU A 176 -48.59 -2.62 0.59
C LEU A 176 -48.48 -1.13 0.25
N PHE A 177 -49.63 -0.48 -0.04
CA PHE A 177 -49.62 0.95 -0.29
C PHE A 177 -49.17 1.75 0.94
N LEU A 178 -49.67 1.44 2.14
CA LEU A 178 -49.23 2.11 3.37
C LEU A 178 -47.73 1.89 3.64
N ALA A 179 -47.25 0.69 3.43
CA ALA A 179 -45.82 0.38 3.57
C ALA A 179 -44.95 1.15 2.55
N SER A 180 -45.40 1.18 1.28
CA SER A 180 -44.68 1.87 0.21
C SER A 180 -44.66 3.39 0.43
N LEU A 181 -45.80 3.98 0.81
CA LEU A 181 -45.89 5.39 1.15
C LEU A 181 -44.95 5.74 2.33
N SER A 182 -44.98 4.92 3.38
CA SER A 182 -44.10 5.12 4.53
C SER A 182 -42.62 5.05 4.15
N LEU A 183 -42.21 4.08 3.31
CA LEU A 183 -40.84 3.94 2.81
C LEU A 183 -40.43 5.15 1.96
N ALA A 184 -41.28 5.61 1.04
CA ALA A 184 -40.99 6.77 0.21
C ALA A 184 -40.79 8.05 1.05
N LEU A 185 -41.62 8.24 2.07
CA LEU A 185 -41.47 9.34 3.00
C LEU A 185 -40.23 9.22 3.90
N GLY A 186 -39.94 8.02 4.38
CA GLY A 186 -38.74 7.73 5.15
C GLY A 186 -37.47 7.96 4.35
N LEU A 187 -37.44 7.50 3.10
CA LEU A 187 -36.33 7.75 2.17
C LEU A 187 -36.14 9.26 1.93
N SER A 188 -37.23 10.00 1.70
CA SER A 188 -37.17 11.45 1.54
C SER A 188 -36.52 12.15 2.74
N ASP A 189 -36.87 11.75 3.95
CA ASP A 189 -36.30 12.33 5.18
C ASP A 189 -34.80 12.03 5.32
N VAL A 190 -34.40 10.77 5.07
CA VAL A 190 -33.03 10.34 5.16
C VAL A 190 -32.16 11.03 4.10
N VAL A 191 -32.64 11.10 2.84
CA VAL A 191 -31.94 11.82 1.78
C VAL A 191 -31.73 13.29 2.14
N GLN A 192 -32.75 13.96 2.70
CA GLN A 192 -32.62 15.36 3.14
C GLN A 192 -31.62 15.50 4.29
N ALA A 193 -31.59 14.56 5.24
CA ALA A 193 -30.68 14.58 6.36
C ALA A 193 -29.20 14.39 5.90
N TYR A 194 -28.96 13.48 4.96
CA TYR A 194 -27.61 13.20 4.45
C TYR A 194 -27.12 14.23 3.42
N ALA A 195 -28.03 14.78 2.60
CA ALA A 195 -27.65 15.69 1.53
C ALA A 195 -27.34 17.14 1.99
N GLY A 196 -27.42 17.41 3.30
CA GLY A 196 -26.91 18.65 3.90
C GLY A 196 -27.51 19.98 3.36
N GLY A 197 -28.74 19.98 2.83
CA GLY A 197 -29.36 21.18 2.34
C GLY A 197 -30.32 21.01 1.13
N ILE A 198 -30.38 19.81 0.56
CA ILE A 198 -31.40 19.50 -0.44
C ILE A 198 -32.75 19.29 0.28
N ARG A 199 -33.73 20.12 -0.02
CA ARG A 199 -35.09 19.96 0.51
C ARG A 199 -35.98 19.35 -0.58
N LEU A 200 -36.62 18.24 -0.25
CA LEU A 200 -37.66 17.64 -1.08
C LEU A 200 -39.01 18.22 -0.65
N ASP A 201 -39.33 19.34 -1.25
CA ASP A 201 -40.51 20.10 -0.85
C ASP A 201 -41.79 19.63 -1.57
N THR A 202 -41.69 18.77 -2.58
CA THR A 202 -42.83 18.28 -3.35
C THR A 202 -42.88 16.75 -3.38
N ILE A 203 -44.02 16.19 -3.09
CA ILE A 203 -44.33 14.77 -3.16
C ILE A 203 -45.55 14.60 -4.06
N LEU A 204 -45.41 13.76 -5.09
CA LEU A 204 -46.51 13.39 -5.96
C LEU A 204 -46.90 11.95 -5.68
N VAL A 205 -48.18 11.71 -5.41
CA VAL A 205 -48.72 10.37 -5.17
C VAL A 205 -49.67 10.08 -6.32
N ASP A 206 -49.20 9.20 -7.23
CA ASP A 206 -49.99 8.78 -8.39
C ASP A 206 -50.68 7.45 -8.08
N GLU A 207 -51.98 7.46 -7.91
CA GLU A 207 -52.86 6.31 -7.62
C GLU A 207 -52.54 5.54 -6.32
N GLY A 208 -53.26 4.46 -6.06
CA GLY A 208 -53.03 3.54 -4.91
C GLY A 208 -54.07 3.68 -3.81
N PHE A 209 -54.82 4.78 -3.73
CA PHE A 209 -55.86 4.99 -2.71
C PHE A 209 -57.07 4.08 -2.90
N GLY A 210 -57.34 3.63 -4.14
CA GLY A 210 -58.51 2.79 -4.46
C GLY A 210 -58.44 1.37 -3.86
N THR A 211 -57.31 0.95 -3.32
CA THR A 211 -57.13 -0.35 -2.66
C THR A 211 -57.30 -0.29 -1.15
N LEU A 212 -57.47 0.92 -0.61
CA LEU A 212 -57.62 1.17 0.83
C LEU A 212 -59.09 1.03 1.26
N ASP A 213 -59.30 0.48 2.46
CA ASP A 213 -60.57 0.68 3.16
C ASP A 213 -60.72 2.13 3.62
N SER A 214 -61.91 2.52 4.02
CA SER A 214 -62.23 3.90 4.40
C SER A 214 -61.34 4.38 5.58
N GLU A 215 -61.01 3.51 6.47
CA GLU A 215 -60.24 3.80 7.67
C GLU A 215 -58.73 4.01 7.37
N ALA A 216 -58.13 3.13 6.55
CA ALA A 216 -56.76 3.26 6.08
C ALA A 216 -56.58 4.47 5.17
N LEU A 217 -57.62 4.79 4.35
CA LEU A 217 -57.63 5.99 3.53
C LEU A 217 -57.60 7.27 4.37
N ASP A 218 -58.45 7.36 5.41
CA ASP A 218 -58.45 8.50 6.31
C ASP A 218 -57.10 8.70 7.01
N MET A 219 -56.45 7.62 7.42
CA MET A 219 -55.14 7.69 8.06
C MET A 219 -54.03 8.13 7.08
N ALA A 220 -54.06 7.62 5.86
CA ALA A 220 -53.11 8.04 4.82
C ALA A 220 -53.28 9.53 4.50
N ILE A 221 -54.51 10.02 4.30
CA ILE A 221 -54.83 11.43 4.03
C ILE A 221 -54.38 12.32 5.20
N ARG A 222 -54.59 11.91 6.45
CA ARG A 222 -54.11 12.66 7.61
C ARG A 222 -52.59 12.78 7.62
N THR A 223 -51.88 11.69 7.35
CA THR A 223 -50.41 11.68 7.29
C THR A 223 -49.89 12.62 6.20
N LEU A 224 -50.51 12.61 5.02
CA LEU A 224 -50.17 13.53 3.92
C LEU A 224 -50.51 14.99 4.27
N THR A 225 -51.64 15.24 4.94
CA THR A 225 -52.02 16.58 5.41
C THR A 225 -51.02 17.12 6.46
N ASP A 226 -50.54 16.28 7.34
CA ASP A 226 -49.54 16.69 8.35
C ASP A 226 -48.19 17.03 7.70
N LEU A 227 -47.80 16.34 6.62
CA LEU A 227 -46.65 16.70 5.81
C LEU A 227 -46.82 18.07 5.13
N GLN A 228 -48.04 18.36 4.61
CA GLN A 228 -48.37 19.65 4.02
C GLN A 228 -48.26 20.78 5.07
N LYS A 229 -48.73 20.56 6.30
CA LYS A 229 -48.57 21.52 7.40
C LYS A 229 -47.10 21.77 7.73
N GLY A 230 -46.23 20.76 7.54
CA GLY A 230 -44.78 20.86 7.65
C GLY A 230 -44.11 21.65 6.52
N GLY A 231 -44.86 22.20 5.56
CA GLY A 231 -44.38 23.04 4.46
C GLY A 231 -44.01 22.28 3.17
N ARG A 232 -44.43 21.01 3.05
CA ARG A 232 -44.26 20.21 1.82
C ARG A 232 -45.50 20.31 0.94
N LEU A 233 -45.30 20.40 -0.38
CA LEU A 233 -46.40 20.27 -1.34
C LEU A 233 -46.70 18.79 -1.58
N VAL A 234 -47.97 18.42 -1.45
CA VAL A 234 -48.42 17.05 -1.70
C VAL A 234 -49.51 17.14 -2.78
N GLY A 235 -49.33 16.44 -3.90
CA GLY A 235 -50.26 16.39 -5.02
C GLY A 235 -50.50 14.96 -5.48
#